data_29900479dfa480b548019bb6a5747a50
#
_entry.id   29900479dfa480b548019bb6a5747a50
#
_cell.length_a   1.000
_cell.length_b   1.000
_cell.length_c   1.000
_cell.angle_alpha   90.00
_cell.angle_beta   90.00
_cell.angle_gamma   90.00
#
_symmetry.space_group_name_H-M   'P 1'
#
loop_
_entity.id
_entity.type
_entity.pdbx_description
1 polymer ?
#
loop_
_entity_poly.entity_id
_entity_poly.type
_entity_poly.pdbx_seq_one_letter_code
_entity_poly.pdbx_strand_id
1 'polypeptide(L)'
;MYAYHFNGYWKDVGTIPSLWEANMEVLDPEHSGINLFDDDWKIYSRNSGMSGHKISANAVVEDSMITDGCRIKGTVKHSVLFSGVQVAEGAVVEDAVVMGGTVIESGAVVKHCIVAENVKIGENAVVGAMPKDGEQCVATIGSGVTIGAEAVIGPNAMISNNVEGGEEKW
;
A
#
# COMPACT_ATOMS: atom_id res chain seq x y z
N MET A 1 -25.37 21.13 -26.93
CA MET A 1 -24.52 20.31 -26.02
C MET A 1 -25.15 20.43 -24.64
N TYR A 2 -25.40 19.31 -23.95
CA TYR A 2 -25.99 19.31 -22.62
C TYR A 2 -24.93 18.80 -21.62
N ALA A 3 -24.84 19.41 -20.44
CA ALA A 3 -23.99 18.97 -19.35
C ALA A 3 -24.83 18.21 -18.32
N TYR A 4 -24.31 17.10 -17.81
CA TYR A 4 -24.87 16.37 -16.68
C TYR A 4 -24.02 16.64 -15.43
N HIS A 5 -24.65 17.09 -14.37
CA HIS A 5 -23.98 17.28 -13.09
C HIS A 5 -23.99 15.98 -12.31
N PHE A 6 -22.81 15.38 -12.13
CA PHE A 6 -22.63 14.20 -11.31
C PHE A 6 -22.33 14.62 -9.87
N ASN A 7 -23.12 14.11 -8.91
CA ASN A 7 -23.01 14.45 -7.49
C ASN A 7 -22.40 13.31 -6.65
N GLY A 8 -21.90 12.25 -7.29
CA GLY A 8 -21.24 11.13 -6.62
C GLY A 8 -19.73 11.34 -6.48
N TYR A 9 -19.07 10.36 -5.88
CA TYR A 9 -17.61 10.34 -5.80
C TYR A 9 -16.99 10.28 -7.20
N TRP A 10 -16.06 11.18 -7.48
CA TRP A 10 -15.23 11.18 -8.68
C TRP A 10 -13.85 11.71 -8.34
N LYS A 11 -12.80 10.99 -8.77
CA LYS A 11 -11.42 11.40 -8.59
C LYS A 11 -10.59 11.11 -9.83
N ASP A 12 -9.77 12.08 -10.24
CA ASP A 12 -8.74 11.89 -11.25
C ASP A 12 -7.48 11.31 -10.61
N VAL A 13 -7.06 10.13 -11.07
CA VAL A 13 -5.87 9.42 -10.58
C VAL A 13 -4.70 9.51 -11.54
N GLY A 14 -4.59 10.60 -12.26
CA GLY A 14 -3.54 10.85 -13.27
C GLY A 14 -2.12 11.03 -12.72
N THR A 15 -1.92 11.11 -11.41
CA THR A 15 -0.61 11.25 -10.77
C THR A 15 -0.40 10.22 -9.67
N ILE A 16 0.87 9.96 -9.28
CA ILE A 16 1.20 9.04 -8.18
C ILE A 16 0.57 9.48 -6.86
N PRO A 17 0.66 10.76 -6.44
CA PRO A 17 -0.02 11.20 -5.23
C PRO A 17 -1.54 11.00 -5.29
N SER A 18 -2.20 11.32 -6.41
CA SER A 18 -3.66 11.14 -6.53
C SER A 18 -4.07 9.66 -6.53
N LEU A 19 -3.22 8.76 -7.04
CA LEU A 19 -3.45 7.32 -6.93
C LEU A 19 -3.33 6.83 -5.48
N TRP A 20 -2.32 7.32 -4.75
CA TRP A 20 -2.17 7.03 -3.32
C TRP A 20 -3.37 7.55 -2.53
N GLU A 21 -3.74 8.81 -2.70
CA GLU A 21 -4.89 9.43 -2.05
C GLU A 21 -6.19 8.67 -2.32
N ALA A 22 -6.47 8.29 -3.57
CA ALA A 22 -7.67 7.55 -3.93
C ALA A 22 -7.76 6.18 -3.23
N ASN A 23 -6.62 5.54 -2.94
CA ASN A 23 -6.59 4.31 -2.15
C ASN A 23 -6.78 4.57 -0.66
N MET A 24 -6.26 5.68 -0.12
CA MET A 24 -6.48 6.04 1.28
C MET A 24 -7.92 6.46 1.55
N GLU A 25 -8.56 7.14 0.60
CA GLU A 25 -9.96 7.56 0.70
C GLU A 25 -10.95 6.40 0.91
N VAL A 26 -10.62 5.17 0.48
CA VAL A 26 -11.48 4.00 0.75
C VAL A 26 -11.46 3.57 2.21
N LEU A 27 -10.50 4.03 3.00
CA LEU A 27 -10.42 3.76 4.44
C LEU A 27 -11.36 4.66 5.25
N ASP A 28 -11.77 5.82 4.68
CA ASP A 28 -12.66 6.77 5.32
C ASP A 28 -13.91 7.05 4.45
N PRO A 29 -14.85 6.10 4.36
CA PRO A 29 -16.04 6.24 3.53
C PRO A 29 -16.98 7.36 3.97
N GLU A 30 -16.94 7.76 5.24
CA GLU A 30 -17.82 8.81 5.77
C GLU A 30 -17.46 10.19 5.24
N HIS A 31 -16.18 10.48 5.03
CA HIS A 31 -15.71 11.78 4.55
C HIS A 31 -15.43 11.77 3.03
N SER A 32 -14.93 10.66 2.50
CA SER A 32 -14.59 10.56 1.07
C SER A 32 -15.80 10.43 0.16
N GLY A 33 -16.88 9.83 0.67
CA GLY A 33 -18.09 9.53 -0.12
C GLY A 33 -17.96 8.30 -1.03
N ILE A 34 -16.86 7.53 -0.93
CA ILE A 34 -16.73 6.21 -1.56
C ILE A 34 -16.92 5.11 -0.51
N ASN A 35 -17.94 4.28 -0.69
CA ASN A 35 -18.21 3.13 0.18
C ASN A 35 -18.15 1.82 -0.62
N LEU A 36 -17.11 1.04 -0.40
CA LEU A 36 -16.95 -0.27 -1.02
C LEU A 36 -17.85 -1.36 -0.40
N PHE A 37 -18.49 -1.06 0.74
CA PHE A 37 -19.37 -1.97 1.48
C PHE A 37 -20.86 -1.63 1.27
N ASP A 38 -21.20 -0.86 0.23
CA ASP A 38 -22.56 -0.51 -0.12
C ASP A 38 -23.28 -1.75 -0.68
N ASP A 39 -24.29 -2.24 0.03
CA ASP A 39 -25.07 -3.40 -0.39
C ASP A 39 -26.03 -3.09 -1.55
N ASP A 40 -26.43 -1.84 -1.72
CA ASP A 40 -27.32 -1.38 -2.79
C ASP A 40 -26.56 -1.11 -4.10
N TRP A 41 -25.26 -0.78 -4.00
CA TRP A 41 -24.39 -0.58 -5.16
C TRP A 41 -23.08 -1.34 -5.01
N LYS A 42 -23.13 -2.65 -5.23
CA LYS A 42 -21.95 -3.51 -5.09
C LYS A 42 -20.92 -3.28 -6.17
N ILE A 43 -19.70 -2.98 -5.74
CA ILE A 43 -18.53 -2.89 -6.62
C ILE A 43 -17.84 -4.26 -6.65
N TYR A 44 -17.85 -4.89 -7.81
CA TYR A 44 -17.23 -6.20 -8.01
C TYR A 44 -15.81 -6.04 -8.52
N SER A 45 -14.90 -6.82 -7.97
CA SER A 45 -13.53 -6.95 -8.44
C SER A 45 -13.22 -8.38 -8.87
N ARG A 46 -12.03 -8.59 -9.43
CA ARG A 46 -11.57 -9.93 -9.78
C ARG A 46 -11.40 -10.77 -8.50
N ASN A 47 -12.02 -11.95 -8.48
CA ASN A 47 -11.78 -12.91 -7.40
C ASN A 47 -10.34 -13.44 -7.51
N SER A 48 -9.56 -13.28 -6.45
CA SER A 48 -8.17 -13.77 -6.37
C SER A 48 -8.08 -15.29 -6.32
N GLY A 49 -9.15 -15.97 -5.91
CA GLY A 49 -9.14 -17.41 -5.63
C GLY A 49 -8.26 -17.83 -4.45
N MET A 50 -7.78 -16.87 -3.68
CA MET A 50 -6.94 -17.12 -2.51
C MET A 50 -7.79 -17.45 -1.28
N SER A 51 -7.18 -18.10 -0.28
CA SER A 51 -7.81 -18.31 1.02
C SER A 51 -7.98 -16.97 1.77
N GLY A 52 -8.82 -16.95 2.80
CA GLY A 52 -8.93 -15.78 3.67
C GLY A 52 -7.59 -15.31 4.24
N HIS A 53 -7.48 -14.05 4.59
CA HIS A 53 -6.29 -13.49 5.24
C HIS A 53 -6.05 -14.09 6.63
N LYS A 54 -4.80 -14.12 7.08
CA LYS A 54 -4.39 -14.57 8.40
C LYS A 54 -3.62 -13.47 9.14
N ILE A 55 -4.15 -13.05 10.28
CA ILE A 55 -3.49 -12.13 11.20
C ILE A 55 -2.97 -12.95 12.38
N SER A 56 -1.68 -12.85 12.69
CA SER A 56 -1.02 -13.55 13.80
C SER A 56 -1.32 -12.87 15.13
N ALA A 57 -1.20 -13.62 16.23
CA ALA A 57 -1.58 -13.13 17.57
C ALA A 57 -0.83 -11.87 18.02
N ASN A 58 0.43 -11.70 17.59
CA ASN A 58 1.26 -10.56 17.94
C ASN A 58 1.25 -9.43 16.87
N ALA A 59 0.48 -9.61 15.78
CA ALA A 59 0.35 -8.59 14.76
C ALA A 59 -0.55 -7.45 15.24
N VAL A 60 -0.24 -6.23 14.80
CA VAL A 60 -1.04 -5.04 15.05
C VAL A 60 -1.64 -4.57 13.72
N VAL A 61 -2.95 -4.46 13.66
CA VAL A 61 -3.65 -3.93 12.48
C VAL A 61 -4.59 -2.83 12.94
N GLU A 62 -4.39 -1.64 12.42
CA GLU A 62 -5.18 -0.45 12.75
C GLU A 62 -5.62 0.23 11.45
N ASP A 63 -6.90 0.59 11.34
CA ASP A 63 -7.49 1.40 10.25
C ASP A 63 -6.95 1.03 8.86
N SER A 64 -7.11 -0.24 8.47
CA SER A 64 -6.49 -0.76 7.26
C SER A 64 -7.40 -1.73 6.50
N MET A 65 -7.32 -1.72 5.18
CA MET A 65 -8.02 -2.67 4.33
C MET A 65 -7.08 -3.81 3.93
N ILE A 66 -7.45 -5.04 4.26
CA ILE A 66 -6.65 -6.23 3.99
C ILE A 66 -7.49 -7.22 3.20
N THR A 67 -7.03 -7.58 2.00
CA THR A 67 -7.75 -8.49 1.13
C THR A 67 -7.30 -9.96 1.29
N ASP A 68 -7.87 -10.86 0.48
CA ASP A 68 -7.65 -12.30 0.60
C ASP A 68 -6.19 -12.72 0.45
N GLY A 69 -5.81 -13.82 1.06
CA GLY A 69 -4.49 -14.42 0.96
C GLY A 69 -3.39 -13.72 1.76
N CYS A 70 -3.66 -12.58 2.37
CA CYS A 70 -2.66 -11.85 3.16
C CYS A 70 -2.24 -12.61 4.42
N ARG A 71 -0.97 -12.49 4.79
CA ARG A 71 -0.40 -13.05 6.02
C ARG A 71 0.32 -11.97 6.80
N ILE A 72 -0.29 -11.53 7.91
CA ILE A 72 0.21 -10.43 8.71
C ILE A 72 0.77 -10.93 10.03
N LYS A 73 2.07 -10.70 10.26
CA LYS A 73 2.78 -10.98 11.50
C LYS A 73 3.35 -9.72 12.15
N GLY A 74 3.52 -8.65 11.38
CA GLY A 74 4.03 -7.35 11.80
C GLY A 74 2.92 -6.35 12.10
N THR A 75 3.23 -5.07 11.93
CA THR A 75 2.34 -3.93 12.15
C THR A 75 1.86 -3.37 10.82
N VAL A 76 0.56 -3.14 10.69
CA VAL A 76 -0.07 -2.49 9.54
C VAL A 76 -1.00 -1.40 10.06
N LYS A 77 -0.77 -0.16 9.62
CA LYS A 77 -1.54 1.01 10.03
C LYS A 77 -1.93 1.85 8.84
N HIS A 78 -3.18 2.29 8.79
CA HIS A 78 -3.72 3.19 7.77
C HIS A 78 -3.22 2.85 6.37
N SER A 79 -3.43 1.58 5.96
CA SER A 79 -2.84 1.04 4.74
C SER A 79 -3.80 0.13 3.98
N VAL A 80 -3.60 0.05 2.68
CA VAL A 80 -4.38 -0.85 1.80
C VAL A 80 -3.47 -1.96 1.28
N LEU A 81 -3.76 -3.21 1.66
CA LEU A 81 -3.01 -4.39 1.27
C LEU A 81 -3.85 -5.25 0.31
N PHE A 82 -3.33 -5.42 -0.91
CA PHE A 82 -3.93 -6.28 -1.93
C PHE A 82 -3.61 -7.75 -1.70
N SER A 83 -4.23 -8.60 -2.52
CA SER A 83 -4.24 -10.05 -2.29
C SER A 83 -2.85 -10.68 -2.22
N GLY A 84 -2.66 -11.54 -1.22
CA GLY A 84 -1.45 -12.33 -1.06
C GLY A 84 -0.25 -11.59 -0.48
N VAL A 85 -0.42 -10.37 0.01
CA VAL A 85 0.66 -9.62 0.68
C VAL A 85 1.08 -10.32 1.97
N GLN A 86 2.39 -10.39 2.19
CA GLN A 86 2.98 -10.96 3.39
C GLN A 86 3.78 -9.89 4.14
N VAL A 87 3.46 -9.71 5.42
CA VAL A 87 4.16 -8.79 6.33
C VAL A 87 4.77 -9.62 7.44
N ALA A 88 6.10 -9.73 7.47
CA ALA A 88 6.84 -10.53 8.43
C ALA A 88 6.85 -9.90 9.83
N GLU A 89 7.34 -10.66 10.80
CA GLU A 89 7.45 -10.22 12.19
C GLU A 89 8.42 -9.04 12.31
N GLY A 90 8.03 -8.03 13.10
CA GLY A 90 8.81 -6.80 13.28
C GLY A 90 8.72 -5.80 12.12
N ALA A 91 8.16 -6.19 10.98
CA ALA A 91 7.93 -5.24 9.88
C ALA A 91 6.82 -4.24 10.22
N VAL A 92 6.95 -3.02 9.69
CA VAL A 92 5.99 -1.92 9.87
C VAL A 92 5.55 -1.42 8.50
N VAL A 93 4.24 -1.40 8.26
CA VAL A 93 3.61 -0.81 7.07
C VAL A 93 2.66 0.29 7.55
N GLU A 94 2.87 1.51 7.10
CA GLU A 94 2.11 2.68 7.55
C GLU A 94 1.86 3.65 6.39
N ASP A 95 0.63 4.13 6.24
CA ASP A 95 0.21 5.02 5.14
C ASP A 95 0.59 4.48 3.74
N ALA A 96 0.51 3.19 3.52
CA ALA A 96 1.02 2.56 2.32
C ALA A 96 -0.04 1.82 1.51
N VAL A 97 0.10 1.86 0.21
CA VAL A 97 -0.62 0.99 -0.74
C VAL A 97 0.31 -0.11 -1.18
N VAL A 98 0.01 -1.37 -0.82
CA VAL A 98 0.85 -2.52 -1.15
C VAL A 98 0.08 -3.47 -2.06
N MET A 99 0.51 -3.57 -3.31
CA MET A 99 -0.14 -4.40 -4.31
C MET A 99 0.18 -5.88 -4.16
N GLY A 100 -0.58 -6.71 -4.87
CA GLY A 100 -0.67 -8.15 -4.66
C GLY A 100 0.65 -8.92 -4.77
N GLY A 101 0.79 -9.99 -3.97
CA GLY A 101 1.93 -10.89 -3.99
C GLY A 101 3.23 -10.33 -3.40
N THR A 102 3.21 -9.10 -2.88
CA THR A 102 4.38 -8.45 -2.28
C THR A 102 4.73 -9.09 -0.94
N VAL A 103 6.04 -9.25 -0.71
CA VAL A 103 6.61 -9.81 0.52
C VAL A 103 7.46 -8.76 1.21
N ILE A 104 7.13 -8.46 2.46
CA ILE A 104 7.86 -7.52 3.33
C ILE A 104 8.50 -8.34 4.45
N GLU A 105 9.83 -8.41 4.42
CA GLU A 105 10.63 -9.23 5.33
C GLU A 105 10.74 -8.59 6.73
N SER A 106 11.32 -9.34 7.67
CA SER A 106 11.42 -8.96 9.07
C SER A 106 12.14 -7.62 9.28
N GLY A 107 11.59 -6.78 10.15
CA GLY A 107 12.18 -5.49 10.52
C GLY A 107 12.08 -4.41 9.44
N ALA A 108 11.59 -4.72 8.24
CA ALA A 108 11.45 -3.72 7.19
C ALA A 108 10.42 -2.64 7.56
N VAL A 109 10.66 -1.40 7.15
CA VAL A 109 9.80 -0.24 7.40
C VAL A 109 9.32 0.33 6.07
N VAL A 110 8.03 0.34 5.85
CA VAL A 110 7.38 0.76 4.60
C VAL A 110 6.39 1.87 4.95
N LYS A 111 6.69 3.10 4.55
CA LYS A 111 5.91 4.27 4.94
C LYS A 111 5.59 5.18 3.76
N HIS A 112 4.35 5.66 3.71
CA HIS A 112 3.85 6.67 2.77
C HIS A 112 4.32 6.42 1.33
N CYS A 113 3.93 5.26 0.79
CA CYS A 113 4.42 4.81 -0.51
C CYS A 113 3.40 3.93 -1.24
N ILE A 114 3.66 3.72 -2.51
CA ILE A 114 3.01 2.71 -3.34
C ILE A 114 4.03 1.63 -3.69
N VAL A 115 3.75 0.40 -3.29
CA VAL A 115 4.54 -0.78 -3.65
C VAL A 115 3.73 -1.61 -4.64
N ALA A 116 4.22 -1.74 -5.86
CA ALA A 116 3.53 -2.47 -6.91
C ALA A 116 3.56 -4.00 -6.68
N GLU A 117 3.07 -4.77 -7.65
CA GLU A 117 2.86 -6.20 -7.53
C GLU A 117 4.16 -7.01 -7.49
N ASN A 118 4.16 -8.10 -6.71
CA ASN A 118 5.24 -9.09 -6.66
C ASN A 118 6.61 -8.51 -6.27
N VAL A 119 6.62 -7.45 -5.46
CA VAL A 119 7.84 -6.84 -4.91
C VAL A 119 8.33 -7.65 -3.71
N LYS A 120 9.65 -7.72 -3.57
CA LYS A 120 10.29 -8.23 -2.35
C LYS A 120 11.03 -7.10 -1.66
N ILE A 121 10.66 -6.80 -0.40
CA ILE A 121 11.36 -5.84 0.46
C ILE A 121 12.15 -6.64 1.50
N GLY A 122 13.48 -6.52 1.44
CA GLY A 122 14.42 -7.28 2.26
C GLY A 122 14.41 -6.89 3.73
N GLU A 123 15.09 -7.70 4.55
CA GLU A 123 15.16 -7.51 5.99
C GLU A 123 15.74 -6.13 6.35
N ASN A 124 15.10 -5.45 7.31
CA ASN A 124 15.48 -4.13 7.80
C ASN A 124 15.58 -3.03 6.73
N ALA A 125 15.08 -3.27 5.52
CA ALA A 125 15.03 -2.23 4.50
C ALA A 125 14.02 -1.13 4.88
N VAL A 126 14.30 0.10 4.47
CA VAL A 126 13.43 1.26 4.70
C VAL A 126 12.93 1.77 3.35
N VAL A 127 11.63 1.88 3.17
CA VAL A 127 10.99 2.39 1.94
C VAL A 127 10.08 3.54 2.29
N GLY A 128 10.38 4.71 1.73
CA GLY A 128 9.63 5.93 1.95
C GLY A 128 9.80 6.52 3.35
N ALA A 129 9.11 7.61 3.60
CA ALA A 129 9.04 8.26 4.91
C ALA A 129 7.74 9.06 5.01
N MET A 130 7.28 9.31 6.22
CA MET A 130 6.15 10.22 6.43
C MET A 130 6.50 11.62 5.90
N PRO A 131 5.58 12.26 5.16
CA PRO A 131 5.80 13.59 4.63
C PRO A 131 5.96 14.61 5.76
N LYS A 132 6.80 15.60 5.54
CA LYS A 132 6.80 16.81 6.36
C LYS A 132 5.67 17.73 5.90
N ASP A 133 5.25 18.64 6.76
CA ASP A 133 4.15 19.57 6.49
C ASP A 133 4.25 20.21 5.10
N GLY A 134 3.25 20.00 4.26
CA GLY A 134 3.14 20.57 2.92
C GLY A 134 3.90 19.84 1.81
N GLU A 135 4.57 18.72 2.08
CA GLU A 135 5.25 17.92 1.08
C GLU A 135 4.31 16.85 0.51
N GLN A 136 4.24 16.74 -0.81
CA GLN A 136 3.64 15.59 -1.51
C GLN A 136 4.77 14.66 -1.96
N CYS A 137 5.13 13.70 -1.13
CA CYS A 137 6.24 12.80 -1.41
C CYS A 137 5.80 11.34 -1.23
N VAL A 138 5.40 10.70 -2.30
CA VAL A 138 5.02 9.28 -2.31
C VAL A 138 6.12 8.46 -2.98
N ALA A 139 6.85 7.65 -2.22
CA ALA A 139 7.80 6.71 -2.79
C ALA A 139 7.08 5.63 -3.59
N THR A 140 7.68 5.19 -4.69
CA THR A 140 7.05 4.21 -5.58
C THR A 140 8.02 3.11 -5.96
N ILE A 141 7.60 1.85 -5.74
CA ILE A 141 8.37 0.67 -6.13
C ILE A 141 7.64 -0.05 -7.25
N GLY A 142 8.32 -0.24 -8.39
CA GLY A 142 7.77 -0.92 -9.57
C GLY A 142 7.57 -2.41 -9.37
N SER A 143 6.73 -3.01 -10.22
CA SER A 143 6.39 -4.44 -10.14
C SER A 143 7.61 -5.36 -10.30
N GLY A 144 7.65 -6.43 -9.51
CA GLY A 144 8.70 -7.45 -9.57
C GLY A 144 10.07 -7.01 -9.06
N VAL A 145 10.18 -5.79 -8.53
CA VAL A 145 11.44 -5.26 -7.99
C VAL A 145 11.79 -5.95 -6.66
N THR A 146 13.08 -6.19 -6.47
CA THR A 146 13.65 -6.62 -5.18
C THR A 146 14.43 -5.46 -4.56
N ILE A 147 14.05 -5.07 -3.35
CA ILE A 147 14.81 -4.17 -2.49
C ILE A 147 15.62 -5.03 -1.54
N GLY A 148 16.95 -4.92 -1.59
CA GLY A 148 17.87 -5.71 -0.77
C GLY A 148 17.75 -5.40 0.72
N ALA A 149 18.30 -6.27 1.55
CA ALA A 149 18.30 -6.07 3.00
C ALA A 149 19.03 -4.77 3.37
N GLU A 150 18.54 -4.05 4.38
CA GLU A 150 19.12 -2.80 4.88
C GLU A 150 19.20 -1.65 3.86
N ALA A 151 18.61 -1.82 2.66
CA ALA A 151 18.54 -0.75 1.67
C ALA A 151 17.59 0.37 2.12
N VAL A 152 17.91 1.61 1.75
CA VAL A 152 17.12 2.79 2.10
C VAL A 152 16.60 3.46 0.83
N ILE A 153 15.28 3.51 0.69
CA ILE A 153 14.59 4.21 -0.39
C ILE A 153 13.96 5.47 0.20
N GLY A 154 14.42 6.61 -0.26
CA GLY A 154 13.94 7.91 0.22
C GLY A 154 12.50 8.23 -0.15
N PRO A 155 11.90 9.24 0.50
CA PRO A 155 10.60 9.74 0.13
C PRO A 155 10.64 10.27 -1.32
N ASN A 156 9.60 10.06 -2.09
CA ASN A 156 9.51 10.50 -3.49
C ASN A 156 10.40 9.75 -4.51
N ALA A 157 11.20 8.76 -4.07
CA ALA A 157 11.98 7.95 -4.97
C ALA A 157 11.09 7.05 -5.86
N MET A 158 11.47 6.90 -7.12
CA MET A 158 10.79 6.03 -8.08
C MET A 158 11.72 4.89 -8.50
N ILE A 159 11.49 3.69 -8.00
CA ILE A 159 12.37 2.54 -8.18
C ILE A 159 11.75 1.58 -9.20
N SER A 160 12.41 1.38 -10.33
CA SER A 160 12.00 0.45 -11.40
C SER A 160 12.93 -0.75 -11.59
N ASN A 161 14.06 -0.78 -10.89
CA ASN A 161 15.04 -1.86 -10.96
C ASN A 161 15.39 -2.33 -9.54
N ASN A 162 15.97 -3.53 -9.44
CA ASN A 162 16.42 -4.05 -8.17
C ASN A 162 17.44 -3.13 -7.52
N VAL A 163 17.38 -3.08 -6.19
CA VAL A 163 18.33 -2.32 -5.34
C VAL A 163 19.06 -3.31 -4.46
N GLU A 164 20.38 -3.26 -4.48
CA GLU A 164 21.22 -4.16 -3.69
C GLU A 164 21.12 -3.84 -2.19
N GLY A 165 21.51 -4.81 -1.35
CA GLY A 165 21.51 -4.61 0.09
C GLY A 165 22.42 -3.47 0.54
N GLY A 166 21.94 -2.66 1.48
CA GLY A 166 22.64 -1.49 2.00
C GLY A 166 22.77 -0.30 1.06
N GLU A 167 22.21 -0.34 -0.14
CA GLU A 167 22.17 0.81 -1.04
C GLU A 167 21.13 1.86 -0.59
N GLU A 168 21.42 3.12 -0.91
CA GLU A 168 20.50 4.23 -0.73
C GLU A 168 20.07 4.79 -2.09
N LYS A 169 18.76 5.05 -2.24
CA LYS A 169 18.15 5.68 -3.42
C LYS A 169 17.22 6.81 -2.97
N TRP A 170 17.37 7.98 -3.60
CA TRP A 170 16.64 9.20 -3.28
C TRP A 170 15.85 9.74 -4.47
#